data_876ca8b1beacddf0b8a04182300e8200
#
_entry.id   876ca8b1beacddf0b8a04182300e8200
#
_cell.length_a   1.000
_cell.length_b   1.000
_cell.length_c   1.000
_cell.angle_alpha   90.00
_cell.angle_beta   90.00
_cell.angle_gamma   90.00
#
_symmetry.space_group_name_H-M   'P 1'
#
loop_
_entity.id
_entity.type
_entity.pdbx_description
1 polymer ?
#
loop_
_entity_poly.entity_id
_entity_poly.type
_entity_poly.pdbx_seq_one_letter_code
_entity_poly.pdbx_strand_id
1 'polypeptide(L)'
;MLYYRKFGFEIGCFGKQCQYLLSMIPSFDLKDGYFVLVDESNRKQVLSDVKQLYEAWEVKYNGMIHNESYEYAFVTEANPYKNQEFTYLYYRGNRKPAAYFTIHKEMRDEGRIVVCTRLVYAEKEGLQGFLSLVKTMASDHVRVLFTIPACETMEYLVKEWSLGAFAENQMPLGMVRVVNVECV
;
A
#
# COMPACT_ATOMS: atom_id res chain seq x y z
N MET A 1 7.03 -2.14 23.02
CA MET A 1 6.69 -0.70 23.18
C MET A 1 6.93 -0.13 24.54
N LEU A 2 6.60 -0.81 25.65
CA LEU A 2 6.83 -0.30 27.02
C LEU A 2 8.29 0.09 27.32
N TYR A 3 9.27 -0.60 26.73
CA TYR A 3 10.68 -0.30 26.90
C TYR A 3 11.06 1.11 26.45
N TYR A 4 10.63 1.52 25.27
CA TYR A 4 10.97 2.84 24.70
C TYR A 4 10.29 4.02 25.40
N ARG A 5 9.12 3.81 26.01
CA ARG A 5 8.44 4.84 26.82
C ARG A 5 9.29 5.34 27.97
N LYS A 6 10.12 4.47 28.55
CA LYS A 6 11.08 4.88 29.60
C LYS A 6 12.08 5.95 29.15
N PHE A 7 12.29 6.08 27.84
CA PHE A 7 13.17 7.06 27.23
C PHE A 7 12.41 8.24 26.59
N GLY A 8 11.15 8.38 26.90
CA GLY A 8 10.33 9.49 26.39
C GLY A 8 9.83 9.33 24.96
N PHE A 9 9.85 8.08 24.43
CA PHE A 9 9.22 7.78 23.15
C PHE A 9 7.74 7.47 23.34
N GLU A 10 6.89 8.05 22.49
CA GLU A 10 5.47 7.75 22.40
C GLU A 10 5.09 7.30 20.98
N ILE A 11 3.92 6.66 20.84
CA ILE A 11 3.43 6.24 19.53
C ILE A 11 3.14 7.50 18.72
N GLY A 12 3.87 7.71 17.63
CA GLY A 12 3.78 8.92 16.82
C GLY A 12 2.93 8.76 15.56
N CYS A 13 2.81 7.54 15.06
CA CYS A 13 1.99 7.29 13.88
C CYS A 13 1.28 5.93 13.96
N PHE A 14 0.09 5.90 13.36
CA PHE A 14 -0.74 4.71 13.25
C PHE A 14 -1.06 4.42 11.80
N GLY A 15 -1.26 3.14 11.49
CA GLY A 15 -1.87 2.68 10.27
C GLY A 15 -3.06 1.80 10.57
N LYS A 16 -3.84 1.53 9.55
CA LYS A 16 -4.89 0.51 9.58
C LYS A 16 -4.46 -0.67 8.73
N GLN A 17 -4.33 -1.83 9.35
CA GLN A 17 -4.21 -3.08 8.62
C GLN A 17 -5.60 -3.52 8.19
N CYS A 18 -5.81 -3.62 6.90
CA CYS A 18 -7.05 -4.02 6.27
C CYS A 18 -6.95 -5.46 5.76
N GLN A 19 -8.03 -6.20 5.94
CA GLN A 19 -8.22 -7.53 5.35
C GLN A 19 -9.50 -7.51 4.56
N TYR A 20 -9.45 -7.93 3.28
CA TYR A 20 -10.62 -7.93 2.42
C TYR A 20 -10.74 -9.25 1.66
N LEU A 21 -11.92 -9.88 1.72
CA LEU A 21 -12.20 -11.06 0.88
C LEU A 21 -12.21 -10.64 -0.60
N LEU A 22 -11.38 -11.27 -1.40
CA LEU A 22 -11.21 -10.91 -2.81
C LEU A 22 -12.52 -11.04 -3.61
N SER A 23 -13.34 -12.03 -3.29
CA SER A 23 -14.66 -12.24 -3.92
C SER A 23 -15.66 -11.13 -3.63
N MET A 24 -15.48 -10.40 -2.51
CA MET A 24 -16.39 -9.33 -2.06
C MET A 24 -15.94 -7.94 -2.50
N ILE A 25 -14.74 -7.81 -3.07
CA ILE A 25 -14.28 -6.54 -3.63
C ILE A 25 -15.20 -6.14 -4.78
N PRO A 26 -15.79 -4.92 -4.77
CA PRO A 26 -16.65 -4.47 -5.87
C PRO A 26 -15.87 -4.32 -7.17
N SER A 27 -16.56 -4.31 -8.28
CA SER A 27 -15.96 -3.93 -9.57
C SER A 27 -15.92 -2.42 -9.68
N PHE A 28 -14.80 -1.89 -10.11
CA PHE A 28 -14.59 -0.46 -10.35
C PHE A 28 -14.44 -0.20 -11.85
N ASP A 29 -15.01 0.90 -12.33
CA ASP A 29 -14.78 1.37 -13.69
C ASP A 29 -13.45 2.16 -13.72
N LEU A 30 -12.40 1.49 -14.15
CA LEU A 30 -11.07 2.10 -14.29
C LEU A 30 -10.89 2.83 -15.64
N LYS A 31 -11.90 2.84 -16.48
CA LYS A 31 -11.85 3.37 -17.84
C LYS A 31 -10.65 2.82 -18.62
N ASP A 32 -9.79 3.71 -19.17
CA ASP A 32 -8.61 3.33 -19.95
C ASP A 32 -7.35 3.13 -19.06
N GLY A 33 -7.54 2.88 -17.77
CA GLY A 33 -6.43 2.63 -16.85
C GLY A 33 -5.72 1.30 -17.14
N TYR A 34 -4.41 1.26 -16.90
CA TYR A 34 -3.61 0.06 -17.14
C TYR A 34 -2.56 -0.14 -16.04
N PHE A 35 -2.06 -1.37 -15.94
CA PHE A 35 -1.03 -1.76 -14.97
C PHE A 35 0.28 -2.06 -15.67
N VAL A 36 1.38 -1.67 -15.03
CA VAL A 36 2.74 -1.99 -15.44
C VAL A 36 3.40 -2.77 -14.31
N LEU A 37 3.80 -4.01 -14.59
CA LEU A 37 4.66 -4.78 -13.69
C LEU A 37 6.09 -4.25 -13.79
N VAL A 38 6.69 -3.93 -12.65
CA VAL A 38 8.07 -3.47 -12.57
C VAL A 38 9.02 -4.65 -12.64
N ASP A 39 9.94 -4.61 -13.59
CA ASP A 39 10.98 -5.61 -13.80
C ASP A 39 12.31 -4.98 -14.26
N GLU A 40 13.28 -5.80 -14.57
CA GLU A 40 14.60 -5.35 -15.01
C GLU A 40 14.57 -4.49 -16.29
N SER A 41 13.57 -4.67 -17.15
CA SER A 41 13.48 -3.98 -18.43
C SER A 41 12.97 -2.54 -18.32
N ASN A 42 12.11 -2.26 -17.33
CA ASN A 42 11.40 -0.99 -17.20
C ASN A 42 11.71 -0.18 -15.93
N ARG A 43 12.36 -0.78 -14.91
CA ARG A 43 12.58 -0.18 -13.59
C ARG A 43 13.19 1.23 -13.61
N LYS A 44 14.07 1.52 -14.58
CA LYS A 44 14.66 2.87 -14.73
C LYS A 44 13.65 3.91 -15.22
N GLN A 45 12.72 3.49 -16.08
CA GLN A 45 11.70 4.37 -16.67
C GLN A 45 10.62 4.72 -15.65
N VAL A 46 10.20 3.73 -14.86
CA VAL A 46 9.12 3.91 -13.88
C VAL A 46 9.58 4.57 -12.58
N LEU A 47 10.87 4.65 -12.31
CA LEU A 47 11.40 5.22 -11.06
C LEU A 47 10.99 6.67 -10.83
N SER A 48 10.95 7.48 -11.87
CA SER A 48 10.49 8.89 -11.77
C SER A 48 9.03 8.98 -11.37
N ASP A 49 8.17 8.10 -11.91
CA ASP A 49 6.75 8.07 -11.61
C ASP A 49 6.49 7.59 -10.18
N VAL A 50 7.28 6.61 -9.71
CA VAL A 50 7.23 6.14 -8.31
C VAL A 50 7.62 7.26 -7.35
N LYS A 51 8.70 8.00 -7.63
CA LYS A 51 9.13 9.15 -6.82
C LYS A 51 8.05 10.22 -6.76
N GLN A 52 7.49 10.61 -7.91
CA GLN A 52 6.42 11.59 -7.97
C GLN A 52 5.18 11.18 -7.16
N LEU A 53 4.80 9.89 -7.22
CA LEU A 53 3.69 9.36 -6.42
C LEU A 53 3.99 9.42 -4.93
N TYR A 54 5.19 9.04 -4.52
CA TYR A 54 5.60 9.06 -3.12
C TYR A 54 5.62 10.49 -2.56
N GLU A 55 6.23 11.42 -3.28
CA GLU A 55 6.26 12.84 -2.91
C GLU A 55 4.85 13.44 -2.76
N ALA A 56 3.93 13.12 -3.68
CA ALA A 56 2.54 13.55 -3.61
C ALA A 56 1.77 12.89 -2.45
N TRP A 57 2.20 11.72 -2.02
CA TRP A 57 1.58 10.98 -0.93
C TRP A 57 2.12 11.40 0.45
N GLU A 58 3.45 11.54 0.60
CA GLU A 58 4.08 11.88 1.89
C GLU A 58 3.63 13.25 2.43
N VAL A 59 3.39 14.23 1.56
CA VAL A 59 2.92 15.56 1.99
C VAL A 59 1.50 15.58 2.57
N LYS A 60 0.75 14.50 2.39
CA LYS A 60 -0.61 14.37 2.94
C LYS A 60 -0.64 13.91 4.39
N TYR A 61 0.45 13.32 4.88
CA TYR A 61 0.47 12.65 6.18
C TYR A 61 1.63 13.14 7.03
N ASN A 62 1.33 13.51 8.27
CA ASN A 62 2.35 13.91 9.23
C ASN A 62 3.16 12.69 9.69
N GLY A 63 4.47 12.89 9.90
CA GLY A 63 5.36 11.85 10.43
C GLY A 63 5.88 10.86 9.40
N MET A 64 5.70 11.13 8.12
CA MET A 64 6.35 10.36 7.06
C MET A 64 7.85 10.66 7.00
N ILE A 65 8.64 9.64 6.76
CA ILE A 65 10.10 9.75 6.65
C ILE A 65 10.46 9.84 5.17
N HIS A 66 11.05 10.97 4.80
CA HIS A 66 11.65 11.11 3.48
C HIS A 66 13.02 10.42 3.47
N ASN A 67 13.16 9.34 2.71
CA ASN A 67 14.41 8.60 2.60
C ASN A 67 14.66 8.16 1.15
N GLU A 68 15.51 8.92 0.46
CA GLU A 68 15.74 8.74 -0.98
C GLU A 68 16.39 7.40 -1.38
N SER A 69 17.25 6.84 -0.56
CA SER A 69 18.05 5.69 -0.99
C SER A 69 17.40 4.33 -0.70
N TYR A 70 16.79 4.19 0.46
CA TYR A 70 16.21 2.92 0.90
C TYR A 70 14.81 2.66 0.33
N GLU A 71 14.00 3.72 0.21
CA GLU A 71 12.59 3.61 -0.18
C GLU A 71 12.39 3.06 -1.61
N TYR A 72 13.36 3.23 -2.50
CA TYR A 72 13.22 2.85 -3.90
C TYR A 72 13.96 1.56 -4.30
N ALA A 73 14.59 0.86 -3.35
CA ALA A 73 15.27 -0.41 -3.63
C ALA A 73 14.32 -1.45 -4.28
N PHE A 74 13.06 -1.48 -3.85
CA PHE A 74 12.03 -2.35 -4.42
C PHE A 74 11.73 -2.09 -5.90
N VAL A 75 12.10 -0.91 -6.43
CA VAL A 75 12.02 -0.59 -7.86
C VAL A 75 13.37 -0.84 -8.53
N THR A 76 14.45 -0.26 -7.98
CA THR A 76 15.78 -0.30 -8.61
C THR A 76 16.39 -1.71 -8.67
N GLU A 77 15.97 -2.58 -7.74
CA GLU A 77 16.39 -3.98 -7.67
C GLU A 77 15.27 -4.97 -8.04
N ALA A 78 14.16 -4.46 -8.59
CA ALA A 78 13.01 -5.28 -8.93
C ALA A 78 13.37 -6.45 -9.86
N ASN A 79 13.10 -7.65 -9.37
CA ASN A 79 13.14 -8.89 -10.12
C ASN A 79 12.03 -9.81 -9.60
N PRO A 80 10.79 -9.66 -10.11
CA PRO A 80 9.62 -10.31 -9.54
C PRO A 80 9.71 -11.83 -9.55
N TYR A 81 10.37 -12.40 -10.55
CA TYR A 81 10.51 -13.86 -10.67
C TYR A 81 11.53 -14.45 -9.69
N LYS A 82 12.55 -13.68 -9.32
CA LYS A 82 13.56 -14.10 -8.34
C LYS A 82 13.09 -13.87 -6.91
N ASN A 83 12.52 -12.69 -6.66
CA ASN A 83 12.18 -12.24 -5.32
C ASN A 83 10.80 -12.70 -4.88
N GLN A 84 9.94 -13.16 -5.80
CA GLN A 84 8.52 -13.49 -5.55
C GLN A 84 7.72 -12.29 -5.00
N GLU A 85 8.23 -11.08 -5.21
CA GLU A 85 7.59 -9.81 -4.92
C GLU A 85 7.27 -9.09 -6.21
N PHE A 86 6.01 -8.70 -6.37
CA PHE A 86 5.49 -8.13 -7.60
C PHE A 86 5.09 -6.68 -7.35
N THR A 87 5.86 -5.74 -7.89
CA THR A 87 5.54 -4.31 -7.83
C THR A 87 4.80 -3.91 -9.09
N TYR A 88 3.64 -3.29 -8.92
CA TYR A 88 2.83 -2.76 -10.01
C TYR A 88 2.69 -1.24 -9.87
N LEU A 89 2.75 -0.55 -11.01
CA LEU A 89 2.23 0.80 -11.15
C LEU A 89 0.87 0.74 -11.84
N TYR A 90 -0.05 1.52 -11.33
CA TYR A 90 -1.33 1.77 -11.97
C TYR A 90 -1.34 3.18 -12.58
N TYR A 91 -1.65 3.27 -13.86
CA TYR A 91 -1.78 4.50 -14.62
C TYR A 91 -3.25 4.71 -15.01
N ARG A 92 -3.71 5.96 -14.95
CA ARG A 92 -4.97 6.36 -15.57
C ARG A 92 -4.85 6.42 -17.09
N GLY A 93 -5.95 6.48 -17.80
CA GLY A 93 -6.01 6.55 -19.26
C GLY A 93 -5.19 7.67 -19.90
N ASN A 94 -4.95 8.77 -19.17
CA ASN A 94 -4.06 9.87 -19.59
C ASN A 94 -2.58 9.62 -19.27
N ARG A 95 -2.18 8.40 -18.95
CA ARG A 95 -0.83 7.99 -18.52
C ARG A 95 -0.33 8.67 -17.24
N LYS A 96 -1.22 9.22 -16.43
CA LYS A 96 -0.88 9.78 -15.13
C LYS A 96 -0.73 8.64 -14.12
N PRO A 97 0.43 8.50 -13.44
CA PRO A 97 0.59 7.49 -12.40
C PRO A 97 -0.39 7.81 -11.25
N ALA A 98 -1.13 6.81 -10.78
CA ALA A 98 -2.17 6.96 -9.77
C ALA A 98 -1.89 6.17 -8.50
N ALA A 99 -1.20 5.03 -8.61
CA ALA A 99 -0.75 4.23 -7.49
C ALA A 99 0.46 3.37 -7.86
N TYR A 100 1.24 3.01 -6.84
CA TYR A 100 2.11 1.84 -6.92
C TYR A 100 1.92 0.97 -5.68
N PHE A 101 2.13 -0.32 -5.85
CA PHE A 101 2.01 -1.27 -4.76
C PHE A 101 2.84 -2.51 -5.01
N THR A 102 3.37 -3.09 -3.93
CA THR A 102 4.14 -4.33 -3.95
C THR A 102 3.35 -5.42 -3.26
N ILE A 103 3.15 -6.54 -3.93
CA ILE A 103 2.43 -7.69 -3.40
C ILE A 103 3.29 -8.94 -3.46
N HIS A 104 3.05 -9.84 -2.51
CA HIS A 104 3.51 -11.23 -2.55
C HIS A 104 2.39 -12.17 -2.12
N LYS A 105 2.59 -13.45 -2.32
CA LYS A 105 1.61 -14.49 -2.02
C LYS A 105 2.06 -15.30 -0.82
N GLU A 106 1.14 -15.56 0.10
CA GLU A 106 1.38 -16.42 1.26
C GLU A 106 0.36 -17.55 1.32
N MET A 107 0.77 -18.68 1.89
CA MET A 107 -0.14 -19.75 2.29
C MET A 107 -0.43 -19.60 3.78
N ARG A 108 -1.70 -19.59 4.14
CA ARG A 108 -2.18 -19.61 5.53
C ARG A 108 -3.21 -20.73 5.72
N ASP A 109 -3.64 -20.96 6.95
CA ASP A 109 -4.61 -22.02 7.29
C ASP A 109 -5.93 -21.86 6.50
N GLU A 110 -6.35 -20.64 6.24
CA GLU A 110 -7.56 -20.30 5.47
C GLU A 110 -7.41 -20.40 3.95
N GLY A 111 -6.21 -20.66 3.45
CA GLY A 111 -5.88 -20.75 2.04
C GLY A 111 -4.81 -19.74 1.60
N ARG A 112 -4.66 -19.59 0.29
CA ARG A 112 -3.71 -18.62 -0.27
C ARG A 112 -4.23 -17.21 -0.11
N ILE A 113 -3.36 -16.31 0.34
CA ILE A 113 -3.66 -14.88 0.50
C ILE A 113 -2.68 -14.03 -0.29
N VAL A 114 -3.11 -12.81 -0.61
CA VAL A 114 -2.26 -11.76 -1.18
C VAL A 114 -1.88 -10.81 -0.04
N VAL A 115 -0.59 -10.55 0.12
CA VAL A 115 -0.11 -9.56 1.09
C VAL A 115 0.49 -8.38 0.33
N CYS A 116 -0.02 -7.20 0.60
CA CYS A 116 0.51 -5.95 0.07
C CYS A 116 1.42 -5.31 1.11
N THR A 117 2.72 -5.30 0.83
CA THR A 117 3.76 -4.76 1.73
C THR A 117 3.96 -3.26 1.57
N ARG A 118 3.66 -2.72 0.37
CA ARG A 118 3.69 -1.29 0.05
C ARG A 118 2.44 -0.91 -0.72
N LEU A 119 1.82 0.18 -0.34
CA LEU A 119 0.68 0.73 -1.06
C LEU A 119 0.74 2.26 -0.96
N VAL A 120 0.98 2.89 -2.08
CA VAL A 120 1.01 4.35 -2.23
C VAL A 120 0.06 4.74 -3.34
N TYR A 121 -0.80 5.71 -3.07
CA TYR A 121 -1.79 6.19 -4.02
C TYR A 121 -2.02 7.70 -3.87
N ALA A 122 -2.06 8.38 -4.98
CA ALA A 122 -2.26 9.84 -4.97
C ALA A 122 -3.70 10.22 -4.62
N GLU A 123 -4.67 9.45 -5.10
CA GLU A 123 -6.10 9.71 -4.97
C GLU A 123 -6.88 8.38 -4.86
N LYS A 124 -8.18 8.47 -4.58
CA LYS A 124 -9.11 7.34 -4.44
C LYS A 124 -9.03 6.34 -5.60
N GLU A 125 -8.89 6.83 -6.82
CA GLU A 125 -8.80 6.01 -8.02
C GLU A 125 -7.56 5.11 -8.02
N GLY A 126 -6.47 5.54 -7.40
CA GLY A 126 -5.29 4.70 -7.20
C GLY A 126 -5.58 3.48 -6.33
N LEU A 127 -6.31 3.69 -5.22
CA LEU A 127 -6.76 2.60 -4.34
C LEU A 127 -7.76 1.68 -5.05
N GLN A 128 -8.67 2.21 -5.86
CA GLN A 128 -9.57 1.42 -6.69
C GLN A 128 -8.80 0.57 -7.71
N GLY A 129 -7.74 1.12 -8.32
CA GLY A 129 -6.83 0.38 -9.19
C GLY A 129 -6.20 -0.81 -8.48
N PHE A 130 -5.60 -0.59 -7.30
CA PHE A 130 -5.06 -1.66 -6.47
C PHE A 130 -6.09 -2.76 -6.19
N LEU A 131 -7.27 -2.40 -5.68
CA LEU A 131 -8.33 -3.35 -5.37
C LEU A 131 -8.82 -4.10 -6.62
N SER A 132 -8.90 -3.44 -7.78
CA SER A 132 -9.27 -4.08 -9.04
C SER A 132 -8.26 -5.14 -9.46
N LEU A 133 -6.95 -4.87 -9.34
CA LEU A 133 -5.93 -5.86 -9.68
C LEU A 133 -6.03 -7.08 -8.76
N VAL A 134 -6.04 -6.88 -7.44
CA VAL A 134 -6.08 -8.01 -6.51
C VAL A 134 -7.37 -8.81 -6.62
N LYS A 135 -8.49 -8.19 -6.97
CA LYS A 135 -9.74 -8.88 -7.26
C LYS A 135 -9.61 -9.93 -8.36
N THR A 136 -8.78 -9.71 -9.37
CA THR A 136 -8.55 -10.69 -10.44
C THR A 136 -7.95 -12.00 -9.94
N MET A 137 -7.39 -12.00 -8.72
CA MET A 137 -6.79 -13.17 -8.09
C MET A 137 -7.79 -13.98 -7.25
N ALA A 138 -9.08 -13.60 -7.23
CA ALA A 138 -10.11 -14.23 -6.40
C ALA A 138 -10.38 -15.71 -6.73
N SER A 139 -9.97 -16.20 -7.91
CA SER A 139 -10.08 -17.60 -8.29
C SER A 139 -9.09 -18.52 -7.55
N ASP A 140 -7.97 -17.98 -7.08
CA ASP A 140 -6.85 -18.75 -6.50
C ASP A 140 -6.48 -18.28 -5.07
N HIS A 141 -6.93 -17.11 -4.67
CA HIS A 141 -6.64 -16.50 -3.36
C HIS A 141 -7.93 -16.09 -2.66
N VAL A 142 -7.93 -16.22 -1.33
CA VAL A 142 -9.12 -15.97 -0.50
C VAL A 142 -9.26 -14.48 -0.17
N ARG A 143 -8.17 -13.84 0.28
CA ARG A 143 -8.20 -12.46 0.76
C ARG A 143 -6.92 -11.70 0.43
N VAL A 144 -6.99 -10.38 0.55
CA VAL A 144 -5.85 -9.48 0.53
C VAL A 144 -5.65 -8.83 1.90
N LEU A 145 -4.37 -8.72 2.33
CA LEU A 145 -3.94 -7.90 3.45
C LEU A 145 -3.18 -6.69 2.93
N PHE A 146 -3.49 -5.51 3.44
CA PHE A 146 -2.79 -4.28 3.09
C PHE A 146 -2.88 -3.26 4.24
N THR A 147 -2.05 -2.24 4.21
CA THR A 147 -2.04 -1.17 5.22
C THR A 147 -2.33 0.17 4.55
N ILE A 148 -3.19 0.95 5.17
CA ILE A 148 -3.49 2.34 4.78
C ILE A 148 -3.21 3.28 5.97
N PRO A 149 -3.03 4.59 5.75
CA PRO A 149 -2.94 5.58 6.82
C PRO A 149 -4.17 5.53 7.73
N ALA A 150 -3.98 5.76 9.04
CA ALA A 150 -5.06 5.66 10.03
C ALA A 150 -6.21 6.64 9.80
N CYS A 151 -5.94 7.79 9.16
CA CYS A 151 -6.94 8.81 8.83
C CYS A 151 -7.77 8.48 7.57
N GLU A 152 -7.35 7.49 6.78
CA GLU A 152 -8.11 7.05 5.62
C GLU A 152 -9.28 6.15 6.01
N THR A 153 -10.32 6.13 5.19
CA THR A 153 -11.50 5.26 5.37
C THR A 153 -11.77 4.43 4.13
N MET A 154 -12.19 3.18 4.36
CA MET A 154 -12.61 2.26 3.30
C MET A 154 -14.14 2.24 3.09
N GLU A 155 -14.91 3.00 3.88
CA GLU A 155 -16.38 2.95 3.87
C GLU A 155 -16.99 3.10 2.48
N TYR A 156 -16.43 3.98 1.65
CA TYR A 156 -16.92 4.22 0.30
C TYR A 156 -16.51 3.15 -0.73
N LEU A 157 -15.62 2.24 -0.35
CA LEU A 157 -15.13 1.14 -1.21
C LEU A 157 -15.68 -0.22 -0.78
N VAL A 158 -16.25 -0.31 0.41
CA VAL A 158 -16.82 -1.55 0.96
C VAL A 158 -18.33 -1.48 0.82
N LYS A 159 -18.91 -2.26 -0.08
CA LYS A 159 -20.36 -2.28 -0.30
C LYS A 159 -21.14 -2.94 0.82
N GLU A 160 -20.54 -3.95 1.44
CA GLU A 160 -21.17 -4.70 2.52
C GLU A 160 -20.17 -4.92 3.66
N TRP A 161 -20.50 -4.41 4.83
CA TRP A 161 -19.82 -4.66 6.08
C TRP A 161 -20.32 -5.97 6.70
N SER A 162 -20.25 -7.06 5.94
CA SER A 162 -20.58 -8.36 6.51
C SER A 162 -19.41 -8.88 7.33
N LEU A 163 -19.74 -9.53 8.45
CA LEU A 163 -18.75 -10.19 9.30
C LEU A 163 -17.83 -11.10 8.47
N GLY A 164 -16.55 -10.79 8.43
CA GLY A 164 -15.54 -11.55 7.71
C GLY A 164 -15.26 -11.10 6.27
N ALA A 165 -16.08 -10.25 5.64
CA ALA A 165 -15.80 -9.75 4.29
C ALA A 165 -14.70 -8.70 4.29
N PHE A 166 -14.76 -7.77 5.25
CA PHE A 166 -13.77 -6.73 5.48
C PHE A 166 -13.51 -6.57 6.97
N ALA A 167 -12.26 -6.40 7.33
CA ALA A 167 -11.85 -6.07 8.70
C ALA A 167 -10.70 -5.07 8.66
N GLU A 168 -10.70 -4.13 9.60
CA GLU A 168 -9.59 -3.22 9.82
C GLU A 168 -9.17 -3.22 11.30
N ASN A 169 -7.86 -3.25 11.50
CA ASN A 169 -7.24 -3.17 12.81
C ASN A 169 -6.26 -2.01 12.84
N GLN A 170 -6.44 -1.10 13.78
CA GLN A 170 -5.48 -0.03 14.00
C GLN A 170 -4.18 -0.60 14.59
N MET A 171 -3.05 -0.22 14.03
CA MET A 171 -1.75 -0.67 14.48
C MET A 171 -0.75 0.50 14.59
N PRO A 172 0.11 0.52 15.60
CA PRO A 172 1.18 1.49 15.69
C PRO A 172 2.25 1.17 14.66
N LEU A 173 2.63 2.16 13.85
CA LEU A 173 3.66 2.03 12.82
C LEU A 173 5.02 2.53 13.30
N GLY A 174 5.06 3.51 14.21
CA GLY A 174 6.30 4.06 14.70
C GLY A 174 6.18 4.79 16.03
N MET A 175 7.31 5.03 16.65
CA MET A 175 7.44 5.82 17.88
C MET A 175 8.27 7.06 17.61
N VAL A 176 7.90 8.17 18.21
CA VAL A 176 8.59 9.46 18.13
C VAL A 176 9.01 9.95 19.51
N ARG A 177 10.08 10.71 19.57
CA ARG A 177 10.50 11.45 20.75
C ARG A 177 10.81 12.88 20.35
N VAL A 178 10.19 13.85 21.02
CA VAL A 178 10.53 15.24 20.85
C VAL A 178 11.84 15.51 21.60
N VAL A 179 12.87 15.92 20.89
CA VAL A 179 14.20 16.22 21.46
C VAL A 179 14.44 17.72 21.61
N ASN A 180 13.74 18.57 20.86
CA ASN A 180 13.80 20.02 20.96
C ASN A 180 12.45 20.63 20.58
N VAL A 181 11.83 21.33 21.50
CA VAL A 181 10.51 21.97 21.32
C VAL A 181 10.63 23.32 20.60
N GLU A 182 11.80 23.95 20.61
CA GLU A 182 12.01 25.26 19.96
C GLU A 182 12.14 25.16 18.43
N CYS A 183 12.32 23.93 17.91
CA CYS A 183 12.49 23.65 16.48
C CYS A 183 11.27 22.93 15.85
N VAL A 184 10.12 22.93 16.52
CA VAL A 184 8.89 22.28 16.02
C VAL A 184 7.91 23.32 15.51
#